data_fe97b3d7a2faac11ed58778a6b62e73b
#
_entry.id   fe97b3d7a2faac11ed58778a6b62e73b
#
_cell.length_a   1.000
_cell.length_b   1.000
_cell.length_c   1.000
_cell.angle_alpha   90.00
_cell.angle_beta   90.00
_cell.angle_gamma   90.00
#
_symmetry.space_group_name_H-M   'P 1'
#
loop_
_entity.id
_entity.type
_entity.pdbx_description
1 polymer ?
#
loop_
_entity_poly.entity_id
_entity_poly.type
_entity_poly.pdbx_seq_one_letter_code
_entity_poly.pdbx_strand_id
1 'polypeptide(L)'
;MLAYGGQTALNCGVKLEESDVLKKYGINVLGTQIPGIQKTENRQFFKDSMLECDVPVLKSKTVTSFDEAKKVAEELGYPVIIRVAFTLGGKGGGIAHNEIELHEIVERGINASLVGQVLVEEYVGHWKQIEYEVMQDYAGNNVIVCNMENVLSMKAHTGDNIVVAPSQTIDNHEYHMLRSSSLRATKHVGIVGEDRKST
;
A
#
# COMPACT_ATOMS: atom_id res chain seq x y z
N MET A 1 17.52 6.38 12.26
CA MET A 1 16.48 6.69 11.25
C MET A 1 16.31 5.47 10.35
N LEU A 2 15.13 4.87 10.33
CA LEU A 2 14.87 3.64 9.56
C LEU A 2 14.55 3.92 8.09
N ALA A 3 13.90 5.05 7.81
CA ALA A 3 13.45 5.39 6.45
C ALA A 3 14.57 5.46 5.39
N TYR A 4 15.81 5.74 5.78
CA TYR A 4 16.94 5.82 4.84
C TYR A 4 17.56 4.48 4.42
N GLY A 5 17.21 3.39 5.09
CA GLY A 5 17.78 2.08 4.82
C GLY A 5 16.89 1.14 3.99
N GLY A 6 15.78 1.67 3.45
CA GLY A 6 14.80 0.90 2.69
C GLY A 6 14.18 -0.24 3.49
N GLN A 7 13.59 -1.21 2.79
CA GLN A 7 12.85 -2.32 3.39
C GLN A 7 13.67 -3.12 4.43
N THR A 8 14.96 -3.28 4.19
CA THR A 8 15.86 -4.01 5.12
C THR A 8 15.94 -3.31 6.47
N ALA A 9 16.07 -1.98 6.49
CA ALA A 9 16.14 -1.21 7.73
C ALA A 9 14.78 -1.17 8.45
N LEU A 10 13.68 -1.06 7.73
CA LEU A 10 12.32 -1.12 8.28
C LEU A 10 12.08 -2.47 8.98
N ASN A 11 12.37 -3.58 8.29
CA ASN A 11 12.23 -4.92 8.85
C ASN A 11 13.15 -5.15 10.07
N CYS A 12 14.38 -4.61 10.02
CA CYS A 12 15.32 -4.68 11.14
C CYS A 12 14.77 -3.88 12.34
N GLY A 13 14.23 -2.69 12.11
CA GLY A 13 13.63 -1.85 13.15
C GLY A 13 12.48 -2.54 13.87
N VAL A 14 11.58 -3.17 13.12
CA VAL A 14 10.45 -3.94 13.68
C VAL A 14 10.97 -5.08 14.57
N LYS A 15 11.96 -5.85 14.12
CA LYS A 15 12.54 -6.94 14.91
C LYS A 15 13.28 -6.46 16.16
N LEU A 16 13.94 -5.32 16.11
CA LEU A 16 14.59 -4.71 17.27
C LEU A 16 13.57 -4.27 18.33
N GLU A 17 12.43 -3.77 17.91
CA GLU A 17 11.33 -3.44 18.83
C GLU A 17 10.72 -4.70 19.45
N GLU A 18 10.39 -5.71 18.64
CA GLU A 18 9.84 -6.99 19.10
C GLU A 18 10.75 -7.71 20.12
N SER A 19 12.06 -7.50 20.03
CA SER A 19 13.05 -8.06 20.96
C SER A 19 13.38 -7.16 22.16
N ASP A 20 12.62 -6.06 22.36
CA ASP A 20 12.84 -5.06 23.42
C ASP A 20 14.24 -4.39 23.42
N VAL A 21 15.02 -4.55 22.36
CA VAL A 21 16.39 -4.01 22.28
C VAL A 21 16.38 -2.49 22.30
N LEU A 22 15.46 -1.85 21.55
CA LEU A 22 15.37 -0.39 21.52
C LEU A 22 15.08 0.17 22.90
N LYS A 23 14.13 -0.41 23.62
CA LYS A 23 13.76 -0.03 24.98
C LYS A 23 14.88 -0.29 25.98
N LYS A 24 15.52 -1.47 25.90
CA LYS A 24 16.62 -1.89 26.79
C LYS A 24 17.80 -0.91 26.76
N TYR A 25 18.11 -0.37 25.60
CA TYR A 25 19.24 0.55 25.40
C TYR A 25 18.83 2.03 25.31
N GLY A 26 17.57 2.36 25.54
CA GLY A 26 17.05 3.73 25.50
C GLY A 26 17.19 4.38 24.11
N ILE A 27 17.07 3.61 23.04
CA ILE A 27 17.24 4.08 21.67
C ILE A 27 15.95 4.69 21.17
N ASN A 28 15.98 5.97 20.75
CA ASN A 28 14.87 6.63 20.11
C ASN A 28 14.91 6.44 18.60
N VAL A 29 13.81 6.04 18.00
CA VAL A 29 13.63 5.99 16.56
C VAL A 29 13.30 7.39 16.06
N LEU A 30 14.15 7.92 15.18
CA LEU A 30 13.92 9.22 14.53
C LEU A 30 13.07 9.02 13.26
N GLY A 31 12.07 9.90 13.09
CA GLY A 31 11.09 9.81 12.01
C GLY A 31 9.88 8.96 12.41
N THR A 32 9.27 8.29 11.45
CA THR A 32 8.09 7.44 11.69
C THR A 32 8.40 6.35 12.71
N GLN A 33 7.56 6.24 13.71
CA GLN A 33 7.69 5.27 14.80
C GLN A 33 7.32 3.85 14.33
N ILE A 34 7.83 2.83 15.03
CA ILE A 34 7.62 1.42 14.66
C ILE A 34 6.14 1.05 14.46
N PRO A 35 5.18 1.46 15.31
CA PRO A 35 3.77 1.19 15.07
C PRO A 35 3.25 1.74 13.74
N GLY A 36 3.70 2.94 13.33
CA GLY A 36 3.38 3.51 12.02
C GLY A 36 3.95 2.68 10.88
N ILE A 37 5.20 2.24 11.01
CA ILE A 37 5.85 1.35 10.03
C ILE A 37 5.08 0.02 9.90
N GLN A 38 4.70 -0.61 11.00
CA GLN A 38 3.92 -1.84 10.98
C GLN A 38 2.56 -1.68 10.30
N LYS A 39 1.88 -0.55 10.53
CA LYS A 39 0.62 -0.24 9.85
C LYS A 39 0.77 -0.09 8.34
N THR A 40 1.89 0.46 7.86
CA THR A 40 2.13 0.63 6.42
C THR A 40 2.61 -0.63 5.73
N GLU A 41 3.41 -1.45 6.41
CA GLU A 41 3.99 -2.67 5.84
C GLU A 41 3.01 -3.85 5.78
N ASN A 42 2.09 -3.93 6.75
CA ASN A 42 1.07 -4.97 6.77
C ASN A 42 -0.19 -4.52 6.02
N ARG A 43 -0.53 -5.18 4.91
CA ARG A 43 -1.66 -4.82 4.05
C ARG A 43 -3.01 -4.81 4.78
N GLN A 44 -3.23 -5.75 5.70
CA GLN A 44 -4.47 -5.79 6.47
C GLN A 44 -4.53 -4.63 7.46
N PHE A 45 -3.45 -4.38 8.21
CA PHE A 45 -3.38 -3.24 9.13
C PHE A 45 -3.51 -1.91 8.40
N PHE A 46 -2.91 -1.79 7.21
CA PHE A 46 -3.08 -0.61 6.37
C PHE A 46 -4.53 -0.40 5.96
N LYS A 47 -5.18 -1.46 5.45
CA LYS A 47 -6.59 -1.41 5.05
C LYS A 47 -7.49 -0.99 6.21
N ASP A 48 -7.34 -1.62 7.37
CA ASP A 48 -8.12 -1.32 8.57
C ASP A 48 -7.88 0.14 9.01
N SER A 49 -6.62 0.59 9.02
CA SER A 49 -6.25 1.98 9.33
C SER A 49 -6.87 3.00 8.37
N MET A 50 -6.98 2.68 7.09
CA MET A 50 -7.62 3.57 6.11
C MET A 50 -9.13 3.67 6.36
N LEU A 51 -9.78 2.55 6.63
CA LEU A 51 -11.21 2.51 6.97
C LEU A 51 -11.50 3.27 8.27
N GLU A 52 -10.65 3.14 9.29
CA GLU A 52 -10.77 3.89 10.56
C GLU A 52 -10.71 5.41 10.39
N CYS A 53 -10.05 5.90 9.35
CA CYS A 53 -9.95 7.33 9.06
C CYS A 53 -10.79 7.80 7.85
N ASP A 54 -11.80 7.02 7.47
CA ASP A 54 -12.72 7.31 6.36
C ASP A 54 -11.99 7.55 5.01
N VAL A 55 -10.93 6.79 4.76
CA VAL A 55 -10.24 6.76 3.47
C VAL A 55 -10.63 5.47 2.73
N PRO A 56 -11.28 5.58 1.57
CA PRO A 56 -11.68 4.42 0.79
C PRO A 56 -10.48 3.56 0.38
N VAL A 57 -10.67 2.25 0.39
CA VAL A 57 -9.69 1.27 -0.11
C VAL A 57 -10.37 0.33 -1.08
N LEU A 58 -9.58 -0.26 -1.97
CA LEU A 58 -10.08 -1.27 -2.91
C LEU A 58 -10.66 -2.47 -2.16
N LYS A 59 -11.74 -3.00 -2.71
CA LYS A 59 -12.33 -4.24 -2.20
C LYS A 59 -11.32 -5.37 -2.40
N SER A 60 -10.97 -6.01 -1.31
CA SER A 60 -9.95 -7.05 -1.33
C SER A 60 -10.15 -8.03 -0.19
N LYS A 61 -9.68 -9.26 -0.37
CA LYS A 61 -9.72 -10.30 0.65
C LYS A 61 -8.48 -11.18 0.57
N THR A 62 -7.87 -11.45 1.71
CA THR A 62 -6.78 -12.41 1.84
C THR A 62 -7.35 -13.83 1.82
N VAL A 63 -6.74 -14.71 1.05
CA VAL A 63 -7.15 -16.09 0.86
C VAL A 63 -5.95 -17.03 0.95
N THR A 64 -6.22 -18.28 1.33
CA THR A 64 -5.21 -19.33 1.52
C THR A 64 -5.41 -20.53 0.58
N SER A 65 -6.48 -20.50 -0.21
CA SER A 65 -6.81 -21.57 -1.15
C SER A 65 -7.45 -21.01 -2.43
N PHE A 66 -7.45 -21.84 -3.48
CA PHE A 66 -8.14 -21.50 -4.72
C PHE A 66 -9.64 -21.37 -4.53
N ASP A 67 -10.27 -22.25 -3.74
CA ASP A 67 -11.72 -22.22 -3.52
C ASP A 67 -12.19 -20.93 -2.84
N GLU A 68 -11.38 -20.40 -1.92
CA GLU A 68 -11.63 -19.08 -1.31
C GLU A 68 -11.44 -17.96 -2.34
N ALA A 69 -10.38 -18.03 -3.14
CA ALA A 69 -10.10 -17.05 -4.18
C ALA A 69 -11.21 -16.98 -5.23
N LYS A 70 -11.73 -18.11 -5.63
CA LYS A 70 -12.84 -18.21 -6.58
C LYS A 70 -14.10 -17.49 -6.06
N LYS A 71 -14.49 -17.75 -4.82
CA LYS A 71 -15.64 -17.05 -4.19
C LYS A 71 -15.46 -15.54 -4.17
N VAL A 72 -14.26 -15.08 -3.80
CA VAL A 72 -13.94 -13.64 -3.78
C VAL A 72 -13.97 -13.04 -5.20
N ALA A 73 -13.42 -13.75 -6.19
CA ALA A 73 -13.45 -13.29 -7.58
C ALA A 73 -14.87 -13.23 -8.16
N GLU A 74 -15.75 -14.17 -7.77
CA GLU A 74 -17.17 -14.15 -8.14
C GLU A 74 -17.91 -12.95 -7.50
N GLU A 75 -17.58 -12.59 -6.25
CA GLU A 75 -18.14 -11.42 -5.55
C GLU A 75 -17.66 -10.09 -6.16
N LEU A 76 -16.38 -10.01 -6.55
CA LEU A 76 -15.77 -8.79 -7.10
C LEU A 76 -16.07 -8.59 -8.58
N GLY A 77 -16.25 -9.68 -9.33
CA GLY A 77 -16.30 -9.70 -10.78
C GLY A 77 -14.91 -9.68 -11.42
N TYR A 78 -14.76 -10.39 -12.56
CA TYR A 78 -13.51 -10.37 -13.33
C TYR A 78 -13.38 -9.08 -14.18
N PRO A 79 -12.14 -8.60 -14.43
CA PRO A 79 -10.88 -9.15 -13.94
C PRO A 79 -10.61 -8.81 -12.47
N VAL A 80 -9.76 -9.63 -11.80
CA VAL A 80 -9.25 -9.39 -10.45
C VAL A 80 -7.73 -9.36 -10.43
N ILE A 81 -7.14 -8.68 -9.46
CA ILE A 81 -5.68 -8.68 -9.23
C ILE A 81 -5.38 -9.64 -8.08
N ILE A 82 -4.37 -10.47 -8.28
CA ILE A 82 -3.79 -11.33 -7.25
C ILE A 82 -2.44 -10.76 -6.85
N ARG A 83 -2.29 -10.47 -5.55
CA ARG A 83 -1.03 -9.98 -4.98
C ARG A 83 -0.51 -10.98 -3.96
N VAL A 84 0.76 -11.32 -4.09
CA VAL A 84 1.42 -12.21 -3.12
C VAL A 84 1.89 -11.39 -1.92
N ALA A 85 1.65 -11.89 -0.72
CA ALA A 85 2.12 -11.23 0.50
C ALA A 85 3.66 -11.33 0.62
N PHE A 86 4.28 -10.24 1.08
CA PHE A 86 5.72 -10.16 1.37
C PHE A 86 6.66 -10.42 0.17
N THR A 87 6.22 -10.15 -1.07
CA THR A 87 7.08 -10.24 -2.26
C THR A 87 7.42 -8.86 -2.80
N LEU A 88 8.69 -8.69 -3.19
CA LEU A 88 9.17 -7.49 -3.89
C LEU A 88 8.80 -7.55 -5.38
N GLY A 89 8.37 -6.40 -5.93
CA GLY A 89 8.13 -6.26 -7.37
C GLY A 89 6.96 -7.07 -7.93
N GLY A 90 5.97 -7.45 -7.09
CA GLY A 90 4.77 -8.17 -7.58
C GLY A 90 5.03 -9.61 -8.05
N LYS A 91 6.19 -10.18 -7.72
CA LYS A 91 6.59 -11.53 -8.14
C LYS A 91 5.57 -12.58 -7.66
N GLY A 92 5.09 -13.39 -8.57
CA GLY A 92 4.09 -14.45 -8.29
C GLY A 92 2.63 -13.99 -8.41
N GLY A 93 2.35 -12.68 -8.39
CA GLY A 93 1.01 -12.13 -8.61
C GLY A 93 0.66 -11.98 -10.10
N GLY A 94 -0.52 -11.42 -10.38
CA GLY A 94 -0.98 -11.18 -11.74
C GLY A 94 -2.43 -10.71 -11.80
N ILE A 95 -2.93 -10.49 -13.00
CA ILE A 95 -4.32 -10.15 -13.29
C ILE A 95 -4.99 -11.41 -13.86
N ALA A 96 -6.11 -11.81 -13.27
CA ALA A 96 -6.91 -12.93 -13.76
C ALA A 96 -8.17 -12.38 -14.44
N HIS A 97 -8.38 -12.72 -15.69
CA HIS A 97 -9.56 -12.35 -16.47
C HIS A 97 -10.66 -13.40 -16.44
N ASN A 98 -10.37 -14.59 -15.95
CA ASN A 98 -11.28 -15.73 -15.85
C ASN A 98 -10.80 -16.70 -14.77
N GLU A 99 -11.60 -17.74 -14.52
CA GLU A 99 -11.33 -18.75 -13.49
C GLU A 99 -10.06 -19.57 -13.75
N ILE A 100 -9.72 -19.84 -15.02
CA ILE A 100 -8.53 -20.62 -15.37
C ILE A 100 -7.27 -19.85 -15.01
N GLU A 101 -7.20 -18.57 -15.43
CA GLU A 101 -6.09 -17.68 -15.07
C GLU A 101 -6.00 -17.45 -13.56
N LEU A 102 -7.17 -17.34 -12.88
CA LEU A 102 -7.21 -17.21 -11.42
C LEU A 102 -6.54 -18.42 -10.75
N HIS A 103 -6.89 -19.64 -11.19
CA HIS A 103 -6.33 -20.87 -10.62
C HIS A 103 -4.80 -20.88 -10.74
N GLU A 104 -4.27 -20.64 -11.95
CA GLU A 104 -2.83 -20.64 -12.21
C GLU A 104 -2.07 -19.61 -11.37
N ILE A 105 -2.63 -18.38 -11.25
CA ILE A 105 -1.97 -17.30 -10.53
C ILE A 105 -2.03 -17.53 -9.02
N VAL A 106 -3.18 -17.99 -8.50
CA VAL A 106 -3.36 -18.25 -7.06
C VAL A 106 -2.45 -19.38 -6.59
N GLU A 107 -2.42 -20.51 -7.31
CA GLU A 107 -1.53 -21.65 -6.99
C GLU A 107 -0.06 -21.20 -6.96
N ARG A 108 0.38 -20.50 -8.01
CA ARG A 108 1.74 -19.95 -8.07
C ARG A 108 2.00 -18.97 -6.95
N GLY A 109 1.03 -18.11 -6.64
CA GLY A 109 1.13 -17.09 -5.60
C GLY A 109 1.22 -17.67 -4.19
N ILE A 110 0.38 -18.64 -3.86
CA ILE A 110 0.40 -19.35 -2.56
C ILE A 110 1.75 -20.04 -2.36
N ASN A 111 2.24 -20.73 -3.41
CA ASN A 111 3.54 -21.41 -3.36
C ASN A 111 4.73 -20.45 -3.25
N ALA A 112 4.61 -19.22 -3.79
CA ALA A 112 5.65 -18.19 -3.69
C ALA A 112 5.57 -17.39 -2.37
N SER A 113 4.45 -17.43 -1.67
CA SER A 113 4.22 -16.69 -0.43
C SER A 113 4.89 -17.38 0.75
N LEU A 114 5.67 -16.63 1.53
CA LEU A 114 6.29 -17.13 2.77
C LEU A 114 5.26 -17.54 3.84
N VAL A 115 4.04 -17.03 3.73
CA VAL A 115 2.95 -17.28 4.69
C VAL A 115 1.78 -18.05 4.07
N GLY A 116 1.93 -18.55 2.83
CA GLY A 116 0.91 -19.32 2.13
C GLY A 116 -0.39 -18.55 1.86
N GLN A 117 -0.30 -17.23 1.63
CA GLN A 117 -1.45 -16.35 1.44
C GLN A 117 -1.29 -15.48 0.19
N VAL A 118 -2.41 -15.22 -0.46
CA VAL A 118 -2.52 -14.20 -1.51
C VAL A 118 -3.68 -13.27 -1.22
N LEU A 119 -3.59 -12.03 -1.72
CA LEU A 119 -4.67 -11.05 -1.70
C LEU A 119 -5.37 -11.08 -3.07
N VAL A 120 -6.68 -11.25 -3.08
CA VAL A 120 -7.53 -11.05 -4.26
C VAL A 120 -8.18 -9.69 -4.14
N GLU A 121 -8.01 -8.83 -5.15
CA GLU A 121 -8.38 -7.41 -5.12
C GLU A 121 -9.11 -7.04 -6.41
N GLU A 122 -10.06 -6.11 -6.33
CA GLU A 122 -10.74 -5.57 -7.51
C GLU A 122 -9.76 -4.89 -8.47
N TYR A 123 -10.03 -5.03 -9.78
CA TYR A 123 -9.18 -4.50 -10.82
C TYR A 123 -9.57 -3.07 -11.19
N VAL A 124 -8.65 -2.15 -11.02
CA VAL A 124 -8.81 -0.72 -11.33
C VAL A 124 -7.82 -0.23 -12.37
N GLY A 125 -7.32 -1.09 -13.23
CA GLY A 125 -6.30 -0.76 -14.23
C GLY A 125 -6.70 0.29 -15.26
N HIS A 126 -7.96 0.71 -15.28
CA HIS A 126 -8.48 1.80 -16.10
C HIS A 126 -8.62 3.13 -15.35
N TRP A 127 -8.32 3.14 -14.03
CA TRP A 127 -8.38 4.35 -13.23
C TRP A 127 -7.13 5.21 -13.44
N LYS A 128 -7.27 6.50 -13.14
CA LYS A 128 -6.14 7.42 -13.00
C LYS A 128 -5.36 7.07 -11.74
N GLN A 129 -4.05 7.24 -11.79
CA GLN A 129 -3.19 7.12 -10.63
C GLN A 129 -2.65 8.50 -10.27
N ILE A 130 -3.10 9.02 -9.14
CA ILE A 130 -2.67 10.31 -8.59
C ILE A 130 -1.88 10.03 -7.30
N GLU A 131 -0.77 10.71 -7.13
CA GLU A 131 0.09 10.58 -5.96
C GLU A 131 0.22 11.94 -5.26
N TYR A 132 0.29 11.90 -3.93
CA TYR A 132 0.54 13.07 -3.09
C TYR A 132 1.78 12.83 -2.24
N GLU A 133 2.75 13.75 -2.32
CA GLU A 133 3.87 13.80 -1.40
C GLU A 133 3.46 14.61 -0.17
N VAL A 134 3.51 13.98 0.99
CA VAL A 134 3.08 14.58 2.27
C VAL A 134 4.23 14.57 3.24
N MET A 135 4.50 15.71 3.87
CA MET A 135 5.43 15.82 4.99
C MET A 135 4.68 16.15 6.26
N GLN A 136 5.05 15.50 7.36
CA GLN A 136 4.48 15.75 8.68
C GLN A 136 5.59 15.85 9.72
N ASP A 137 5.48 16.84 10.63
CA ASP A 137 6.38 16.97 11.77
C ASP A 137 5.84 16.25 13.02
N TYR A 138 6.64 16.23 14.09
CA TYR A 138 6.24 15.66 15.38
C TYR A 138 5.11 16.42 16.08
N ALA A 139 4.85 17.68 15.72
CA ALA A 139 3.75 18.47 16.26
C ALA A 139 2.42 18.20 15.54
N GLY A 140 2.45 17.38 14.47
CA GLY A 140 1.27 17.04 13.66
C GLY A 140 0.95 18.09 12.60
N ASN A 141 1.85 19.06 12.35
CA ASN A 141 1.71 19.93 11.20
C ASN A 141 2.07 19.14 9.94
N ASN A 142 1.23 19.26 8.91
CA ASN A 142 1.44 18.57 7.64
C ASN A 142 1.30 19.51 6.45
N VAL A 143 2.06 19.22 5.41
CA VAL A 143 2.07 19.95 4.16
C VAL A 143 2.07 18.96 2.99
N ILE A 144 1.32 19.30 1.96
CA ILE A 144 1.43 18.67 0.66
C ILE A 144 2.59 19.36 -0.07
N VAL A 145 3.64 18.60 -0.36
CA VAL A 145 4.80 19.08 -1.13
C VAL A 145 4.42 19.24 -2.59
N CYS A 146 3.82 18.21 -3.16
CA CYS A 146 3.25 18.24 -4.51
C CYS A 146 2.21 17.14 -4.67
N ASN A 147 1.44 17.23 -5.76
CA ASN A 147 0.67 16.13 -6.28
C ASN A 147 1.17 15.78 -7.69
N MET A 148 1.03 14.53 -8.06
CA MET A 148 1.56 14.00 -9.31
C MET A 148 0.54 13.09 -9.97
N GLU A 149 0.59 13.02 -11.28
CA GLU A 149 -0.24 12.14 -12.10
C GLU A 149 0.64 11.19 -12.91
N ASN A 150 0.32 9.90 -12.87
CA ASN A 150 0.96 8.90 -13.71
C ASN A 150 0.25 8.88 -15.07
N VAL A 151 1.02 9.10 -16.16
CA VAL A 151 0.50 9.19 -17.52
C VAL A 151 0.05 7.83 -18.05
N LEU A 152 0.78 6.78 -17.69
CA LEU A 152 0.41 5.41 -18.05
C LEU A 152 -0.59 4.83 -17.04
N SER A 153 -1.44 3.93 -17.52
CA SER A 153 -2.41 3.27 -16.66
C SER A 153 -1.76 2.50 -15.50
N MET A 154 -2.56 2.16 -14.48
CA MET A 154 -2.15 1.39 -13.29
C MET A 154 -1.50 0.01 -13.57
N LYS A 155 -1.30 -0.35 -14.84
CA LYS A 155 -0.58 -1.58 -15.26
C LYS A 155 0.94 -1.46 -15.13
N ALA A 156 1.47 -0.24 -15.22
CA ALA A 156 2.90 0.01 -15.08
C ALA A 156 3.27 0.19 -13.61
N HIS A 157 4.47 -0.29 -13.22
CA HIS A 157 5.01 0.01 -11.91
C HIS A 157 5.29 1.52 -11.80
N THR A 158 4.99 2.13 -10.65
CA THR A 158 5.15 3.58 -10.47
C THR A 158 6.55 4.11 -10.79
N GLY A 159 7.58 3.32 -10.51
CA GLY A 159 8.97 3.65 -10.84
C GLY A 159 9.30 3.62 -12.34
N ASP A 160 8.48 2.98 -13.15
CA ASP A 160 8.67 2.82 -14.61
C ASP A 160 7.68 3.67 -15.42
N ASN A 161 6.97 4.59 -14.74
CA ASN A 161 5.93 5.42 -15.34
C ASN A 161 6.44 6.84 -15.61
N ILE A 162 5.83 7.52 -16.60
CA ILE A 162 5.99 8.96 -16.79
C ILE A 162 5.08 9.65 -15.78
N VAL A 163 5.67 10.47 -14.93
CA VAL A 163 4.97 11.21 -13.88
C VAL A 163 5.00 12.70 -14.21
N VAL A 164 3.84 13.34 -14.12
CA VAL A 164 3.68 14.79 -14.32
C VAL A 164 3.29 15.45 -13.00
N ALA A 165 4.03 16.46 -12.60
CA ALA A 165 3.73 17.27 -11.42
C ALA A 165 3.60 18.76 -11.84
N PRO A 166 2.54 19.46 -11.41
CA PRO A 166 1.35 18.95 -10.73
C PRO A 166 0.47 18.10 -11.65
N SER A 167 -0.48 17.33 -11.07
CA SER A 167 -1.48 16.58 -11.85
C SER A 167 -2.28 17.52 -12.76
N GLN A 168 -2.58 17.06 -13.99
CA GLN A 168 -3.14 17.88 -15.04
C GLN A 168 -4.62 17.59 -15.35
N THR A 169 -5.12 16.40 -14.98
CA THR A 169 -6.42 15.91 -15.43
C THR A 169 -7.47 15.79 -14.33
N ILE A 170 -7.13 16.18 -13.08
CA ILE A 170 -8.09 16.24 -11.98
C ILE A 170 -8.68 17.65 -11.86
N ASP A 171 -9.94 17.72 -11.48
CA ASP A 171 -10.60 19.00 -11.19
C ASP A 171 -10.31 19.49 -9.76
N ASN A 172 -10.80 20.69 -9.43
CA ASN A 172 -10.56 21.28 -8.11
C ASN A 172 -11.24 20.51 -6.97
N HIS A 173 -12.37 19.86 -7.21
CA HIS A 173 -13.08 19.05 -6.23
C HIS A 173 -12.28 17.76 -5.95
N GLU A 174 -11.87 17.05 -6.99
CA GLU A 174 -11.03 15.86 -6.92
C GLU A 174 -9.72 16.17 -6.20
N TYR A 175 -9.06 17.28 -6.56
CA TYR A 175 -7.83 17.72 -5.90
C TYR A 175 -8.02 17.88 -4.39
N HIS A 176 -9.04 18.58 -3.94
CA HIS A 176 -9.26 18.81 -2.50
C HIS A 176 -9.72 17.55 -1.76
N MET A 177 -10.48 16.68 -2.41
CA MET A 177 -10.89 15.38 -1.86
C MET A 177 -9.67 14.48 -1.60
N LEU A 178 -8.83 14.31 -2.62
CA LEU A 178 -7.62 13.48 -2.54
C LEU A 178 -6.61 14.06 -1.54
N ARG A 179 -6.40 15.39 -1.58
CA ARG A 179 -5.58 16.11 -0.59
C ARG A 179 -6.02 15.82 0.84
N SER A 180 -7.31 15.95 1.10
CA SER A 180 -7.87 15.75 2.44
C SER A 180 -7.73 14.29 2.91
N SER A 181 -7.91 13.34 1.99
CA SER A 181 -7.72 11.92 2.25
C SER A 181 -6.26 11.59 2.55
N SER A 182 -5.33 12.14 1.77
CA SER A 182 -3.88 11.94 2.00
C SER A 182 -3.44 12.48 3.37
N LEU A 183 -3.91 13.67 3.77
CA LEU A 183 -3.61 14.25 5.07
C LEU A 183 -4.19 13.43 6.22
N ARG A 184 -5.45 12.93 6.09
CA ARG A 184 -6.06 12.07 7.10
C ARG A 184 -5.30 10.76 7.25
N ALA A 185 -4.97 10.11 6.14
CA ALA A 185 -4.21 8.86 6.12
C ALA A 185 -2.85 9.01 6.81
N THR A 186 -2.06 10.00 6.41
CA THR A 186 -0.73 10.27 6.96
C THR A 186 -0.78 10.53 8.47
N LYS A 187 -1.74 11.34 8.91
CA LYS A 187 -1.94 11.66 10.32
C LYS A 187 -2.38 10.43 11.13
N HIS A 188 -3.33 9.64 10.62
CA HIS A 188 -3.84 8.46 11.31
C HIS A 188 -2.81 7.35 11.47
N VAL A 189 -2.01 7.14 10.44
CA VAL A 189 -0.89 6.18 10.47
C VAL A 189 0.23 6.63 11.42
N GLY A 190 0.37 7.95 11.62
CA GLY A 190 1.42 8.53 12.46
C GLY A 190 2.75 8.62 11.74
N ILE A 191 2.73 8.95 10.45
CA ILE A 191 3.93 9.22 9.67
C ILE A 191 4.60 10.47 10.22
N VAL A 192 5.93 10.43 10.37
CA VAL A 192 6.75 11.59 10.72
C VAL A 192 7.93 11.67 9.75
N GLY A 193 8.03 12.78 9.06
CA GLY A 193 8.93 12.98 7.94
C GLY A 193 8.15 13.04 6.63
N GLU A 194 8.69 12.44 5.59
CA GLU A 194 8.09 12.37 4.25
C GLU A 194 7.40 11.01 4.05
N ASP A 195 6.23 11.03 3.43
CA ASP A 195 5.54 9.85 2.94
C ASP A 195 4.90 10.13 1.59
N ARG A 196 5.02 9.17 0.69
CA ARG A 196 4.42 9.18 -0.65
C ARG A 196 3.25 8.21 -0.69
N LYS A 197 2.08 8.72 -0.96
CA LYS A 197 0.85 7.92 -1.10
C LYS A 197 0.33 7.98 -2.53
N SER A 198 0.18 6.81 -3.12
CA SER A 198 -0.55 6.61 -4.38
C SER A 198 -2.03 6.35 -4.08
N THR A 199 -2.90 7.08 -4.72
CA THR A 199 -4.37 6.98 -4.59
C THR A 199 -5.04 6.79 -5.93
#